data_78e1aa0a800dd5cf6d7ddeb1c37ca148
#
_entry.id   78e1aa0a800dd5cf6d7ddeb1c37ca148
#
_cell.length_a   1.000
_cell.length_b   1.000
_cell.length_c   1.000
_cell.angle_alpha   90.00
_cell.angle_beta   90.00
_cell.angle_gamma   90.00
#
_symmetry.space_group_name_H-M   'P 1'
#
loop_
_entity.id
_entity.type
_entity.pdbx_description
1 polymer ?
#
loop_
_entity_poly.entity_id
_entity_poly.type
_entity_poly.pdbx_seq_one_letter_code
_entity_poly.pdbx_strand_id
1 'polypeptide(L)'
;MARGKGEDGPHPVDRHVGRRVCEKRLALGYNQSDLGRALGLTFQQIQKYEKGANRVSASKLWDIARFFKVDIGYFFEGLTGAQIAGMAEGSGSFEHDFPATRYTIEISRLAPQLSTRQQKLALELIRDMADRKETDED
;
A
#
# COMPACT_ATOMS: atom_id res chain seq x y z
N MET A 1 -8.51 21.44 -1.85
CA MET A 1 -9.16 21.07 -2.14
C MET A 1 -9.96 20.44 -1.41
N ALA A 2 -10.60 20.59 -1.43
CA ALA A 2 -11.29 20.10 -0.62
C ALA A 2 -11.88 18.97 -0.73
N ARG A 3 -11.77 18.22 -0.88
CA ARG A 3 -12.30 17.20 -1.01
C ARG A 3 -12.76 16.69 0.05
N GLY A 4 -12.69 16.58 0.55
CA GLY A 4 -12.99 15.93 1.42
C GLY A 4 -14.08 15.70 2.07
N LYS A 5 -14.79 16.36 2.32
CA LYS A 5 -15.79 16.05 2.99
C LYS A 5 -16.82 15.68 2.21
N GLY A 6 -16.85 14.95 1.46
CA GLY A 6 -17.90 14.50 0.71
C GLY A 6 -19.05 14.17 1.55
N GLU A 7 -20.19 14.04 0.97
CA GLU A 7 -21.32 13.68 1.71
C GLU A 7 -21.21 12.31 2.22
N ASP A 8 -20.31 11.51 1.69
CA ASP A 8 -20.16 10.15 2.14
C ASP A 8 -19.28 10.01 3.35
N GLY A 9 -18.79 11.08 3.87
CA GLY A 9 -17.96 11.02 5.06
C GLY A 9 -16.53 10.59 4.76
N PRO A 10 -15.81 10.10 5.76
CA PRO A 10 -14.41 9.73 5.58
C PRO A 10 -14.25 8.58 4.62
N HIS A 11 -13.13 8.58 3.95
CA HIS A 11 -12.80 7.50 3.01
C HIS A 11 -12.73 6.17 3.77
N PRO A 12 -13.26 5.09 3.21
CA PRO A 12 -13.26 3.80 3.91
C PRO A 12 -11.88 3.31 4.32
N VAL A 13 -10.87 3.56 3.51
CA VAL A 13 -9.52 3.15 3.85
C VAL A 13 -9.01 3.98 5.03
N ASP A 14 -9.30 5.27 5.05
CA ASP A 14 -8.89 6.13 6.15
C ASP A 14 -9.53 5.68 7.46
N ARG A 15 -10.79 5.27 7.40
CA ARG A 15 -11.45 4.76 8.59
C ARG A 15 -10.85 3.46 9.06
N HIS A 16 -10.54 2.58 8.11
CA HIS A 16 -9.94 1.30 8.46
C HIS A 16 -8.57 1.48 9.09
N VAL A 17 -7.74 2.31 8.47
CA VAL A 17 -6.40 2.58 8.98
C VAL A 17 -6.49 3.20 10.36
N GLY A 18 -7.40 4.17 10.55
CA GLY A 18 -7.58 4.80 11.85
C GLY A 18 -7.99 3.80 12.91
N ARG A 19 -8.89 2.88 12.58
CA ARG A 19 -9.31 1.86 13.52
C ARG A 19 -8.16 0.94 13.89
N ARG A 20 -7.33 0.57 12.93
CA ARG A 20 -6.18 -0.28 13.21
C ARG A 20 -5.16 0.41 14.11
N VAL A 21 -4.98 1.73 13.89
CA VAL A 21 -4.12 2.52 14.77
C VAL A 21 -4.67 2.47 16.20
N CYS A 22 -5.96 2.69 16.35
CA CYS A 22 -6.60 2.68 17.65
C CYS A 22 -6.45 1.32 18.34
N GLU A 23 -6.73 0.26 17.60
CA GLU A 23 -6.66 -1.10 18.17
C GLU A 23 -5.26 -1.42 18.65
N LYS A 24 -4.25 -1.09 17.86
CA LYS A 24 -2.89 -1.42 18.25
C LYS A 24 -2.43 -0.56 19.41
N ARG A 25 -2.81 0.72 19.39
CA ARG A 25 -2.47 1.61 20.47
C ARG A 25 -3.01 1.07 21.81
N LEU A 26 -4.28 0.66 21.78
CA LEU A 26 -4.90 0.12 22.99
C LEU A 26 -4.25 -1.19 23.41
N ALA A 27 -3.94 -2.05 22.45
CA ALA A 27 -3.31 -3.32 22.74
C ALA A 27 -1.94 -3.14 23.40
N LEU A 28 -1.24 -2.07 23.03
CA LEU A 28 0.06 -1.79 23.60
C LEU A 28 0.01 -0.97 24.88
N GLY A 29 -1.18 -0.56 25.29
CA GLY A 29 -1.35 0.17 26.53
C GLY A 29 -1.09 1.64 26.47
N TYR A 30 -1.05 2.22 25.27
CA TYR A 30 -0.82 3.66 25.14
C TYR A 30 -2.15 4.41 25.08
N ASN A 31 -2.15 5.62 25.58
CA ASN A 31 -3.31 6.50 25.38
C ASN A 31 -3.03 7.42 24.19
N GLN A 32 -4.01 8.21 23.82
CA GLN A 32 -3.86 9.09 22.66
C GLN A 32 -2.79 10.15 22.86
N SER A 33 -2.61 10.60 24.07
CA SER A 33 -1.55 11.57 24.36
C SER A 33 -0.18 10.95 24.20
N ASP A 34 -0.02 9.68 24.57
CA ASP A 34 1.25 9.01 24.41
C ASP A 34 1.65 8.95 22.94
N LEU A 35 0.71 8.57 22.09
CA LEU A 35 0.99 8.51 20.66
C LEU A 35 1.24 9.92 20.12
N GLY A 36 0.45 10.87 20.54
CA GLY A 36 0.64 12.26 20.10
C GLY A 36 2.03 12.75 20.43
N ARG A 37 2.49 12.47 21.65
CA ARG A 37 3.83 12.91 22.05
C ARG A 37 4.89 12.27 21.17
N ALA A 38 4.72 11.02 20.85
CA ALA A 38 5.71 10.33 20.02
C ALA A 38 5.78 10.92 18.61
N LEU A 39 4.67 11.45 18.12
CA LEU A 39 4.61 11.98 16.77
C LEU A 39 4.69 13.50 16.69
N GLY A 40 4.76 14.17 17.84
CA GLY A 40 4.73 15.62 17.83
C GLY A 40 3.37 16.19 17.50
N LEU A 41 2.31 15.50 17.88
CA LEU A 41 0.94 15.89 17.56
C LEU A 41 0.12 15.98 18.84
N THR A 42 -1.01 16.66 18.76
CA THR A 42 -1.92 16.74 19.89
C THR A 42 -2.77 15.48 19.96
N PHE A 43 -3.33 15.21 21.13
CA PHE A 43 -4.21 14.04 21.24
C PHE A 43 -5.48 14.21 20.41
N GLN A 44 -5.92 15.45 20.19
CA GLN A 44 -7.07 15.70 19.34
C GLN A 44 -6.79 15.28 17.90
N GLN A 45 -5.57 15.50 17.42
CA GLN A 45 -5.22 15.05 16.08
C GLN A 45 -5.18 13.54 15.99
N ILE A 46 -4.67 12.88 17.03
CA ILE A 46 -4.67 11.42 17.06
C ILE A 46 -6.12 10.92 17.07
N GLN A 47 -6.99 11.56 17.82
CA GLN A 47 -8.38 11.17 17.85
C GLN A 47 -9.00 11.25 16.47
N LYS A 48 -8.70 12.32 15.73
CA LYS A 48 -9.23 12.46 14.37
C LYS A 48 -8.66 11.42 13.42
N TYR A 49 -7.40 11.05 13.59
CA TYR A 49 -6.82 9.99 12.79
C TYR A 49 -7.56 8.66 13.06
N GLU A 50 -7.79 8.37 14.33
CA GLU A 50 -8.40 7.09 14.70
C GLU A 50 -9.84 6.98 14.23
N LYS A 51 -10.51 8.09 14.05
CA LYS A 51 -11.87 8.08 13.55
C LYS A 51 -11.93 8.16 12.03
N GLY A 52 -10.80 8.36 11.39
CA GLY A 52 -10.76 8.52 9.95
C GLY A 52 -11.18 9.91 9.50
N ALA A 53 -11.45 10.81 10.45
CA ALA A 53 -11.85 12.17 10.10
C ALA A 53 -10.73 12.93 9.42
N ASN A 54 -9.49 12.64 9.81
CA ASN A 54 -8.34 13.19 9.13
C ASN A 54 -7.54 12.04 8.57
N ARG A 55 -7.04 12.22 7.36
CA ARG A 55 -6.23 11.22 6.72
C ARG A 55 -4.83 11.23 7.32
N VAL A 56 -4.28 10.07 7.57
CA VAL A 56 -2.92 9.94 8.06
C VAL A 56 -1.99 9.98 6.85
N SER A 57 -1.06 10.92 6.82
CA SER A 57 -0.12 10.98 5.71
C SER A 57 0.78 9.76 5.75
N ALA A 58 1.41 9.47 4.61
CA ALA A 58 2.31 8.33 4.53
C ALA A 58 3.44 8.45 5.54
N SER A 59 3.99 9.65 5.72
CA SER A 59 5.09 9.83 6.67
C SER A 59 4.64 9.64 8.11
N LYS A 60 3.45 10.11 8.44
CA LYS A 60 2.94 9.90 9.79
C LYS A 60 2.61 8.43 10.05
N LEU A 61 2.09 7.76 9.02
CA LEU A 61 1.79 6.34 9.16
C LEU A 61 3.08 5.55 9.37
N TRP A 62 4.13 5.93 8.66
CA TRP A 62 5.44 5.31 8.83
C TRP A 62 5.93 5.50 10.27
N ASP A 63 5.79 6.73 10.81
CA ASP A 63 6.21 7.01 12.18
C ASP A 63 5.40 6.21 13.20
N ILE A 64 4.10 6.08 12.96
CA ILE A 64 3.24 5.29 13.84
C ILE A 64 3.69 3.82 13.82
N ALA A 65 3.95 3.29 12.63
CA ALA A 65 4.38 1.90 12.48
C ALA A 65 5.68 1.67 13.25
N ARG A 66 6.61 2.60 13.16
CA ARG A 66 7.87 2.47 13.88
C ARG A 66 7.67 2.55 15.38
N PHE A 67 6.80 3.43 15.83
CA PHE A 67 6.54 3.58 17.26
C PHE A 67 5.89 2.29 17.82
N PHE A 68 4.95 1.72 17.06
CA PHE A 68 4.29 0.50 17.48
C PHE A 68 5.14 -0.74 17.18
N LYS A 69 6.21 -0.59 16.40
CA LYS A 69 7.07 -1.70 16.00
C LYS A 69 6.32 -2.75 15.21
N VAL A 70 5.52 -2.31 14.26
CA VAL A 70 4.80 -3.19 13.34
C VAL A 70 5.14 -2.80 11.92
N ASP A 71 4.86 -3.71 10.98
CA ASP A 71 5.01 -3.44 9.60
C ASP A 71 3.96 -2.45 9.19
N ILE A 72 4.25 -1.59 8.24
CA ILE A 72 3.27 -0.61 7.79
C ILE A 72 2.05 -1.29 7.17
N GLY A 73 2.22 -2.48 6.63
CA GLY A 73 1.09 -3.24 6.09
C GLY A 73 0.07 -3.65 7.13
N TYR A 74 0.47 -3.65 8.41
CA TYR A 74 -0.44 -3.99 9.49
C TYR A 74 -1.71 -3.14 9.44
N PHE A 75 -1.58 -1.86 9.09
CA PHE A 75 -2.71 -0.95 9.13
C PHE A 75 -3.70 -1.19 7.99
N PHE A 76 -3.30 -1.94 7.00
CA PHE A 76 -4.17 -2.25 5.87
C PHE A 76 -4.72 -3.67 5.92
N GLU A 77 -4.30 -4.46 6.90
CA GLU A 77 -4.82 -5.82 7.04
C GLU A 77 -6.29 -5.78 7.35
N GLY A 78 -7.01 -6.66 6.77
CA GLY A 78 -8.45 -6.73 7.02
C GLY A 78 -9.29 -5.91 6.07
N LEU A 79 -8.67 -5.15 5.17
CA LEU A 79 -9.45 -4.48 4.16
C LEU A 79 -10.06 -5.54 3.26
N THR A 80 -11.36 -5.49 3.07
CA THR A 80 -12.04 -6.51 2.30
C THR A 80 -12.42 -5.94 0.95
N GLY A 81 -12.82 -6.82 0.06
CA GLY A 81 -13.31 -6.37 -1.23
C GLY A 81 -14.49 -5.43 -1.09
N ALA A 82 -15.31 -5.64 -0.07
CA ALA A 82 -16.44 -4.77 0.13
C ALA A 82 -16.02 -3.35 0.48
N GLN A 83 -14.95 -3.21 1.24
CA GLN A 83 -14.49 -1.90 1.62
C GLN A 83 -13.84 -1.14 0.49
N ILE A 84 -13.20 -1.83 -0.41
CA ILE A 84 -12.58 -1.18 -1.53
C ILE A 84 -13.42 -1.25 -2.78
N ALA A 85 -14.52 -1.96 -2.76
CA ALA A 85 -15.36 -2.10 -3.93
C ALA A 85 -15.84 -0.75 -4.44
N GLY A 86 -16.14 0.14 -3.54
CA GLY A 86 -16.61 1.45 -3.95
C GLY A 86 -15.58 2.26 -4.69
N MET A 87 -14.31 1.94 -4.51
CA MET A 87 -13.27 2.62 -5.22
C MET A 87 -12.73 1.74 -6.29
N ALA A 88 -13.20 0.57 -6.38
CA ALA A 88 -12.61 -0.36 -7.27
C ALA A 88 -13.15 -0.36 -8.63
N GLU A 89 -14.13 0.44 -8.90
CA GLU A 89 -14.62 0.46 -10.18
C GLU A 89 -13.53 0.78 -11.08
N GLY A 90 -12.60 1.49 -10.72
CA GLY A 90 -11.50 1.73 -11.58
C GLY A 90 -10.28 0.98 -11.18
N SER A 91 -10.44 -0.04 -10.42
CA SER A 91 -9.27 -0.68 -9.91
C SER A 91 -8.45 -1.32 -10.99
N GLY A 92 -8.98 -1.50 -12.14
CA GLY A 92 -8.17 -1.97 -13.21
C GLY A 92 -7.04 -1.01 -13.49
N SER A 93 -7.17 0.21 -13.02
CA SER A 93 -6.12 1.16 -13.25
C SER A 93 -4.87 0.85 -12.43
N PHE A 94 -4.96 -0.06 -11.50
CA PHE A 94 -3.75 -0.42 -10.82
C PHE A 94 -3.01 -1.43 -11.65
N GLU A 95 -3.60 -1.91 -12.72
CA GLU A 95 -2.88 -2.79 -13.54
C GLU A 95 -1.87 -1.96 -14.21
N HIS A 96 -0.67 -2.38 -14.18
CA HIS A 96 0.38 -1.67 -14.86
C HIS A 96 0.21 -1.83 -16.34
N ASP A 97 0.89 -1.05 -17.08
CA ASP A 97 0.89 -1.17 -18.52
C ASP A 97 1.29 -2.56 -18.94
N PHE A 98 1.92 -3.31 -18.07
CA PHE A 98 2.36 -4.65 -18.41
C PHE A 98 1.60 -5.63 -17.56
N PRO A 99 0.94 -6.61 -18.17
CA PRO A 99 0.24 -7.62 -17.38
C PRO A 99 1.23 -8.38 -16.53
N ALA A 100 0.90 -8.55 -15.27
CA ALA A 100 1.76 -9.28 -14.37
C ALA A 100 1.23 -10.70 -14.26
N THR A 101 2.01 -11.66 -14.67
CA THR A 101 1.66 -13.06 -14.49
C THR A 101 2.57 -13.60 -13.40
N ARG A 102 2.24 -14.77 -12.92
CA ARG A 102 3.07 -15.46 -11.98
C ARG A 102 4.51 -15.59 -12.51
N TYR A 103 4.65 -15.79 -13.81
CA TYR A 103 5.97 -15.99 -14.42
C TYR A 103 6.76 -14.68 -14.50
N THR A 104 6.11 -13.57 -14.85
CA THR A 104 6.83 -12.30 -14.92
C THR A 104 7.24 -11.84 -13.53
N ILE A 105 6.42 -12.10 -12.54
CA ILE A 105 6.77 -11.76 -11.17
C ILE A 105 7.98 -12.56 -10.72
N GLU A 106 8.00 -13.85 -11.04
CA GLU A 106 9.12 -14.70 -10.66
C GLU A 106 10.40 -14.27 -11.37
N ILE A 107 10.31 -13.95 -12.65
CA ILE A 107 11.45 -13.48 -13.41
C ILE A 107 12.01 -12.20 -12.79
N SER A 108 11.12 -11.27 -12.44
CA SER A 108 11.55 -10.01 -11.81
C SER A 108 12.23 -10.24 -10.47
N ARG A 109 11.78 -11.25 -9.74
CA ARG A 109 12.36 -11.54 -8.44
C ARG A 109 13.72 -12.18 -8.56
N LEU A 110 13.90 -13.03 -9.56
CA LEU A 110 15.15 -13.77 -9.73
C LEU A 110 16.21 -13.00 -10.50
N ALA A 111 15.80 -12.15 -11.41
CA ALA A 111 16.74 -11.45 -12.27
C ALA A 111 17.82 -10.68 -11.50
N PRO A 112 17.49 -9.98 -10.41
CA PRO A 112 18.52 -9.25 -9.69
C PRO A 112 19.58 -10.14 -9.06
N GLN A 113 19.32 -11.44 -8.92
CA GLN A 113 20.28 -12.35 -8.34
C GLN A 113 21.32 -12.82 -9.35
N LEU A 114 21.12 -12.51 -10.62
CA LEU A 114 22.05 -12.90 -11.66
C LEU A 114 23.18 -11.90 -11.79
N SER A 115 24.32 -12.34 -12.30
CA SER A 115 25.39 -11.43 -12.61
C SER A 115 24.99 -10.55 -13.79
N THR A 116 25.69 -9.46 -13.98
CA THR A 116 25.41 -8.56 -15.10
C THR A 116 25.48 -9.31 -16.42
N ARG A 117 26.47 -10.18 -16.57
CA ARG A 117 26.60 -10.96 -17.80
C ARG A 117 25.38 -11.87 -18.00
N GLN A 118 24.94 -12.51 -16.94
CA GLN A 118 23.80 -13.40 -17.02
C GLN A 118 22.52 -12.61 -17.31
N GLN A 119 22.39 -11.42 -16.75
CA GLN A 119 21.23 -10.59 -17.03
C GLN A 119 21.18 -10.19 -18.49
N LYS A 120 22.33 -9.90 -19.08
CA LYS A 120 22.38 -9.58 -20.50
C LYS A 120 21.98 -10.75 -21.35
N LEU A 121 22.45 -11.94 -20.99
CA LEU A 121 22.08 -13.14 -21.76
C LEU A 121 20.59 -13.43 -21.64
N ALA A 122 20.03 -13.28 -20.44
CA ALA A 122 18.62 -13.50 -20.24
C ALA A 122 17.79 -12.51 -21.06
N LEU A 123 18.23 -11.25 -21.07
CA LEU A 123 17.52 -10.22 -21.83
C LEU A 123 17.56 -10.52 -23.33
N GLU A 124 18.71 -10.96 -23.84
CA GLU A 124 18.82 -11.31 -25.25
C GLU A 124 17.88 -12.46 -25.59
N LEU A 125 17.80 -13.45 -24.72
CA LEU A 125 16.92 -14.58 -24.97
C LEU A 125 15.46 -14.14 -24.98
N ILE A 126 15.07 -13.31 -24.04
CA ILE A 126 13.71 -12.82 -23.98
C ILE A 126 13.37 -12.01 -25.21
N ARG A 127 14.28 -11.16 -25.66
CA ARG A 127 14.07 -10.39 -26.88
C ARG A 127 13.92 -11.26 -28.09
N ASP A 128 14.77 -12.27 -28.21
CA ASP A 128 14.71 -13.17 -29.33
C ASP A 128 13.37 -13.92 -29.39
N MET A 129 12.91 -14.36 -28.23
CA MET A 129 11.62 -15.05 -28.17
C MET A 129 10.45 -14.12 -28.52
N ALA A 130 10.52 -12.88 -28.07
CA ALA A 130 9.46 -11.91 -28.34
C ALA A 130 9.41 -11.60 -29.85
N ASP A 131 10.58 -11.43 -30.47
CA ASP A 131 10.63 -11.12 -31.89
C ASP A 131 10.11 -12.28 -32.73
N ARG A 132 10.42 -13.50 -32.32
CA ARG A 132 9.94 -14.66 -33.06
C ARG A 132 8.44 -14.81 -32.95
N LYS A 133 7.87 -14.45 -31.81
CA LYS A 133 6.46 -14.56 -31.64
C LYS A 133 5.73 -13.63 -32.61
N GLU A 134 6.30 -12.45 -32.83
CA GLU A 134 5.70 -11.51 -33.76
C GLU A 134 5.72 -12.05 -35.18
N THR A 135 6.78 -12.75 -35.55
CA THR A 135 6.83 -13.27 -36.89
C THR A 135 5.90 -14.45 -37.08
N ASP A 136 5.68 -15.20 -36.04
CA ASP A 136 4.81 -16.37 -36.19
C ASP A 136 3.33 -15.99 -36.26
N GLU A 137 2.98 -14.84 -35.85
CA GLU A 137 1.60 -14.41 -35.91
C GLU A 137 1.25 -13.82 -37.27
N ASP A 138 2.19 -13.53 -38.07
CA ASP A 138 1.98 -13.07 -39.41
C ASP A 138 1.89 -14.24 -40.37
#